data_c6b9123483997832d238c21cf8d95a77
#
_entry.id   c6b9123483997832d238c21cf8d95a77
#
_cell.length_a   1.000
_cell.length_b   1.000
_cell.length_c   1.000
_cell.angle_alpha   90.00
_cell.angle_beta   90.00
_cell.angle_gamma   90.00
#
_symmetry.space_group_name_H-M   'P 1'
#
loop_
_entity.id
_entity.type
_entity.pdbx_description
1 polymer ?
#
loop_
_entity_poly.entity_id
_entity_poly.type
_entity_poly.pdbx_seq_one_letter_code
_entity_poly.pdbx_strand_id
1 'polypeptide(L)'
;MINQVDLMAVVEKHRNNGVVVPTMTGSRGWNAVSNNKDRDIPLGGAMGKASSFALGVALAQPDLKVFVFDGDGSLLMNLGTLVTVAEKAPKNFYHFVLENGVYAVTGGQPIPGVDKLSFAGMAKEAGYAAAYEFDDLEDFASRADEVLEAEGPVFICFKTTPEIQNEPIGLRPASGVKPTRVAIKDLMADLGV
;
A
#
# COMPACT_ATOMS: atom_id res chain seq x y z
N MET A 1 -11.38 12.48 6.34
CA MET A 1 -10.95 11.05 6.20
C MET A 1 -11.45 10.48 4.88
N ILE A 2 -10.63 9.74 4.18
CA ILE A 2 -10.81 9.31 2.79
C ILE A 2 -11.33 7.86 2.75
N ASN A 3 -12.25 7.58 1.83
CA ASN A 3 -12.61 6.19 1.52
C ASN A 3 -11.46 5.54 0.74
N GLN A 4 -11.02 4.34 1.16
CA GLN A 4 -9.87 3.67 0.54
C GLN A 4 -10.11 3.27 -0.92
N VAL A 5 -11.35 2.92 -1.30
CA VAL A 5 -11.67 2.53 -2.68
C VAL A 5 -11.58 3.73 -3.60
N ASP A 6 -12.07 4.90 -3.16
CA ASP A 6 -12.06 6.13 -3.95
C ASP A 6 -10.62 6.62 -4.22
N LEU A 7 -9.75 6.61 -3.18
CA LEU A 7 -8.34 6.97 -3.38
C LEU A 7 -7.61 5.97 -4.30
N MET A 8 -7.90 4.68 -4.16
CA MET A 8 -7.31 3.64 -5.02
C MET A 8 -7.77 3.78 -6.46
N ALA A 9 -9.00 4.24 -6.71
CA ALA A 9 -9.48 4.54 -8.05
C ALA A 9 -8.72 5.72 -8.71
N VAL A 10 -8.25 6.69 -7.90
CA VAL A 10 -7.35 7.74 -8.40
C VAL A 10 -6.00 7.14 -8.77
N VAL A 11 -5.39 6.34 -7.91
CA VAL A 11 -4.08 5.71 -8.17
C VAL A 11 -4.14 4.79 -9.38
N GLU A 12 -5.24 4.03 -9.58
CA GLU A 12 -5.40 3.12 -10.72
C GLU A 12 -5.33 3.86 -12.06
N LYS A 13 -5.83 5.10 -12.16
CA LYS A 13 -5.73 5.92 -13.38
C LYS A 13 -4.28 6.27 -13.75
N HIS A 14 -3.37 6.28 -12.77
CA HIS A 14 -1.95 6.62 -12.95
C HIS A 14 -1.04 5.39 -12.93
N ARG A 15 -1.61 4.19 -12.73
CA ARG A 15 -0.86 2.95 -12.58
C ARG A 15 -0.05 2.59 -13.83
N ASN A 16 -0.61 2.82 -15.03
CA ASN A 16 -0.03 2.35 -16.29
C ASN A 16 0.27 0.83 -16.22
N ASN A 17 1.53 0.44 -16.48
CA ASN A 17 2.02 -0.94 -16.39
C ASN A 17 2.60 -1.30 -15.01
N GLY A 18 2.38 -0.49 -13.99
CA GLY A 18 2.94 -0.70 -12.67
C GLY A 18 2.43 -1.95 -11.96
N VAL A 19 3.27 -2.51 -11.09
CA VAL A 19 2.93 -3.62 -10.20
C VAL A 19 2.36 -3.07 -8.91
N VAL A 20 1.28 -3.68 -8.41
CA VAL A 20 0.65 -3.27 -7.15
C VAL A 20 0.70 -4.38 -6.12
N VAL A 21 1.15 -4.04 -4.93
CA VAL A 21 1.31 -4.95 -3.78
C VAL A 21 0.41 -4.47 -2.64
N PRO A 22 -0.89 -4.82 -2.66
CA PRO A 22 -1.78 -4.46 -1.58
C PRO A 22 -1.75 -5.51 -0.46
N THR A 23 -1.98 -5.08 0.79
CA THR A 23 -2.11 -6.00 1.92
C THR A 23 -3.37 -5.75 2.73
N MET A 24 -3.81 -6.75 3.47
CA MET A 24 -4.92 -6.68 4.43
C MET A 24 -6.22 -6.11 3.83
N THR A 25 -6.81 -5.06 4.45
CA THR A 25 -8.02 -4.39 3.94
C THR A 25 -7.77 -3.73 2.59
N GLY A 26 -6.58 -3.21 2.36
CA GLY A 26 -6.16 -2.63 1.08
C GLY A 26 -6.26 -3.61 -0.10
N SER A 27 -6.07 -4.92 0.15
CA SER A 27 -6.25 -5.93 -0.91
C SER A 27 -7.67 -6.01 -1.45
N ARG A 28 -8.69 -5.81 -0.62
CA ARG A 28 -10.08 -5.78 -1.08
C ARG A 28 -10.40 -4.49 -1.84
N GLY A 29 -9.97 -3.36 -1.28
CA GLY A 29 -10.14 -2.07 -1.92
C GLY A 29 -9.51 -2.05 -3.31
N TRP A 30 -8.27 -2.50 -3.41
CA TRP A 30 -7.57 -2.57 -4.70
C TRP A 30 -8.24 -3.54 -5.68
N ASN A 31 -8.64 -4.73 -5.22
CA ASN A 31 -9.32 -5.71 -6.08
C ASN A 31 -10.64 -5.19 -6.68
N ALA A 32 -11.28 -4.22 -6.06
CA ALA A 32 -12.51 -3.60 -6.56
C ALA A 32 -12.26 -2.62 -7.72
N VAL A 33 -11.07 -2.02 -7.81
CA VAL A 33 -10.74 -0.98 -8.80
C VAL A 33 -9.74 -1.42 -9.86
N SER A 34 -8.95 -2.45 -9.60
CA SER A 34 -7.88 -2.91 -10.49
C SER A 34 -8.39 -3.38 -11.85
N ASN A 35 -7.82 -2.82 -12.91
CA ASN A 35 -8.07 -3.18 -14.31
C ASN A 35 -7.10 -4.23 -14.86
N ASN A 36 -5.98 -4.49 -14.18
CA ASN A 36 -4.98 -5.48 -14.59
C ASN A 36 -4.54 -6.33 -13.39
N LYS A 37 -5.29 -7.40 -13.13
CA LYS A 37 -5.07 -8.28 -11.98
C LYS A 37 -3.86 -9.20 -12.11
N ASP A 38 -3.22 -9.27 -13.26
CA ASP A 38 -2.01 -10.08 -13.45
C ASP A 38 -0.77 -9.35 -12.92
N ARG A 39 -0.88 -8.04 -12.72
CA ARG A 39 0.13 -7.20 -12.07
C ARG A 39 -0.19 -6.82 -10.62
N ASP A 40 -1.16 -7.49 -10.02
CA ASP A 40 -1.50 -7.34 -8.61
C ASP A 40 -0.96 -8.50 -7.79
N ILE A 41 -0.19 -8.21 -6.75
CA ILE A 41 0.33 -9.22 -5.82
C ILE A 41 -0.26 -8.95 -4.42
N PRO A 42 -1.51 -9.36 -4.17
CA PRO A 42 -2.08 -9.21 -2.83
C PRO A 42 -1.33 -10.10 -1.84
N LEU A 43 -0.81 -9.47 -0.78
CA LEU A 43 -0.12 -10.18 0.29
C LEU A 43 -1.10 -10.53 1.41
N GLY A 44 -1.40 -11.82 1.53
CA GLY A 44 -2.24 -12.35 2.59
C GLY A 44 -1.45 -12.97 3.74
N GLY A 45 -2.11 -13.11 4.90
CA GLY A 45 -1.66 -13.94 6.01
C GLY A 45 -0.55 -13.37 6.89
N ALA A 46 0.03 -12.22 6.59
CA ALA A 46 1.06 -11.63 7.43
C ALA A 46 1.10 -10.10 7.30
N MET A 47 1.19 -9.42 8.43
CA MET A 47 1.44 -7.99 8.54
C MET A 47 2.95 -7.69 8.57
N GLY A 48 3.34 -6.44 8.29
CA GLY A 48 4.73 -5.98 8.36
C GLY A 48 5.65 -6.46 7.23
N LYS A 49 5.10 -7.00 6.13
CA LYS A 49 5.92 -7.55 5.02
C LYS A 49 5.72 -6.86 3.69
N ALA A 50 4.67 -6.05 3.54
CA ALA A 50 4.28 -5.51 2.24
C ALA A 50 5.40 -4.66 1.63
N SER A 51 5.92 -3.71 2.39
CA SER A 51 6.99 -2.81 1.95
C SER A 51 8.30 -3.55 1.62
N SER A 52 8.71 -4.54 2.44
CA SER A 52 9.92 -5.34 2.17
C SER A 52 9.77 -6.21 0.93
N PHE A 53 8.59 -6.82 0.72
CA PHE A 53 8.30 -7.60 -0.49
C PHE A 53 8.30 -6.71 -1.73
N ALA A 54 7.58 -5.58 -1.66
CA ALA A 54 7.49 -4.62 -2.76
C ALA A 54 8.87 -4.00 -3.11
N LEU A 55 9.73 -3.77 -2.10
CA LEU A 55 11.12 -3.36 -2.33
C LEU A 55 11.87 -4.39 -3.19
N GLY A 56 11.72 -5.68 -2.89
CA GLY A 56 12.31 -6.74 -3.70
C GLY A 56 11.85 -6.70 -5.15
N VAL A 57 10.55 -6.47 -5.39
CA VAL A 57 10.00 -6.30 -6.75
C VAL A 57 10.57 -5.06 -7.43
N ALA A 58 10.63 -3.92 -6.74
CA ALA A 58 11.15 -2.67 -7.29
C ALA A 58 12.63 -2.77 -7.71
N LEU A 59 13.44 -3.46 -6.91
CA LEU A 59 14.85 -3.70 -7.23
C LEU A 59 15.04 -4.69 -8.39
N ALA A 60 14.16 -5.69 -8.51
CA ALA A 60 14.20 -6.67 -9.59
C ALA A 60 13.65 -6.14 -10.92
N GLN A 61 12.77 -5.13 -10.89
CA GLN A 61 12.07 -4.55 -12.04
C GLN A 61 12.19 -3.03 -12.02
N PRO A 62 13.39 -2.45 -12.24
CA PRO A 62 13.64 -1.02 -12.06
C PRO A 62 12.86 -0.11 -13.04
N ASP A 63 12.43 -0.64 -14.17
CA ASP A 63 11.67 0.08 -15.20
C ASP A 63 10.16 0.10 -14.95
N LEU A 64 9.67 -0.63 -13.94
CA LEU A 64 8.26 -0.68 -13.58
C LEU A 64 7.99 0.07 -12.28
N LYS A 65 6.98 0.93 -12.26
CA LYS A 65 6.50 1.51 -11.00
C LYS A 65 5.96 0.41 -10.09
N VAL A 66 6.32 0.44 -8.83
CA VAL A 66 5.83 -0.49 -7.80
C VAL A 66 5.09 0.29 -6.73
N PHE A 67 3.80 0.01 -6.63
CA PHE A 67 2.88 0.61 -5.70
C PHE A 67 2.59 -0.37 -4.56
N VAL A 68 2.88 0.00 -3.32
CA VAL A 68 2.53 -0.82 -2.17
C VAL A 68 1.47 -0.15 -1.32
N PHE A 69 0.34 -0.82 -1.10
CA PHE A 69 -0.69 -0.38 -0.16
C PHE A 69 -0.54 -1.16 1.15
N ASP A 70 0.05 -0.50 2.13
CA ASP A 70 0.23 -1.03 3.48
C ASP A 70 -0.80 -0.40 4.45
N GLY A 71 -1.01 -1.01 5.59
CA GLY A 71 -1.79 -0.43 6.69
C GLY A 71 -0.86 0.15 7.75
N ASP A 72 -1.33 1.14 8.49
CA ASP A 72 -0.64 1.74 9.62
C ASP A 72 -0.17 0.71 10.67
N GLY A 73 -1.10 -0.14 11.13
CA GLY A 73 -0.76 -1.22 12.06
C GLY A 73 0.16 -2.28 11.45
N SER A 74 0.11 -2.51 10.14
CA SER A 74 1.03 -3.40 9.43
C SER A 74 2.43 -2.80 9.38
N LEU A 75 2.57 -1.54 9.01
CA LEU A 75 3.86 -0.85 8.97
C LEU A 75 4.50 -0.78 10.37
N LEU A 76 3.71 -0.52 11.42
CA LEU A 76 4.21 -0.52 12.82
C LEU A 76 4.87 -1.83 13.24
N MET A 77 4.47 -2.96 12.67
CA MET A 77 5.10 -4.26 12.98
C MET A 77 6.51 -4.41 12.39
N ASN A 78 6.91 -3.53 11.46
CA ASN A 78 8.24 -3.57 10.82
C ASN A 78 8.70 -2.18 10.38
N LEU A 79 8.71 -1.20 11.30
CA LEU A 79 9.14 0.17 11.01
C LEU A 79 10.55 0.27 10.44
N GLY A 80 11.43 -0.68 10.78
CA GLY A 80 12.79 -0.73 10.23
C GLY A 80 12.85 -0.83 8.70
N THR A 81 11.76 -1.25 8.06
CA THR A 81 11.68 -1.28 6.59
C THR A 81 11.83 0.12 5.97
N LEU A 82 11.40 1.19 6.65
CA LEU A 82 11.56 2.57 6.15
C LEU A 82 13.03 2.90 5.89
N VAL A 83 13.89 2.55 6.85
CA VAL A 83 15.34 2.76 6.73
C VAL A 83 15.92 1.92 5.59
N THR A 84 15.47 0.66 5.46
CA THR A 84 15.93 -0.24 4.40
C THR A 84 15.54 0.26 3.00
N VAL A 85 14.31 0.76 2.84
CA VAL A 85 13.84 1.34 1.58
C VAL A 85 14.63 2.62 1.25
N ALA A 86 14.81 3.51 2.23
CA ALA A 86 15.58 4.74 2.05
C ALA A 86 17.04 4.46 1.66
N GLU A 87 17.69 3.48 2.30
CA GLU A 87 19.08 3.06 1.96
C GLU A 87 19.19 2.53 0.52
N LYS A 88 18.21 1.76 0.05
CA LYS A 88 18.20 1.24 -1.33
C LYS A 88 17.77 2.28 -2.36
N ALA A 89 17.05 3.31 -1.95
CA ALA A 89 16.59 4.43 -2.74
C ALA A 89 16.02 4.04 -4.13
N PRO A 90 15.05 3.09 -4.22
CA PRO A 90 14.48 2.68 -5.50
C PRO A 90 13.63 3.81 -6.10
N LYS A 91 13.99 4.30 -7.28
CA LYS A 91 13.32 5.44 -7.93
C LYS A 91 11.87 5.17 -8.35
N ASN A 92 11.51 3.90 -8.47
CA ASN A 92 10.22 3.40 -8.94
C ASN A 92 9.28 2.92 -7.82
N PHE A 93 9.52 3.31 -6.56
CA PHE A 93 8.81 2.78 -5.40
C PHE A 93 7.88 3.81 -4.76
N TYR A 94 6.59 3.47 -4.65
CA TYR A 94 5.53 4.31 -4.09
C TYR A 94 4.87 3.58 -2.93
N HIS A 95 5.09 4.06 -1.71
CA HIS A 95 4.64 3.45 -0.47
C HIS A 95 3.43 4.18 0.08
N PHE A 96 2.24 3.66 -0.19
CA PHE A 96 0.99 4.16 0.37
C PHE A 96 0.72 3.50 1.72
N VAL A 97 0.39 4.30 2.72
CA VAL A 97 -0.07 3.84 4.03
C VAL A 97 -1.51 4.30 4.25
N LEU A 98 -2.39 3.32 4.46
CA LEU A 98 -3.78 3.55 4.82
C LEU A 98 -3.85 3.68 6.34
N GLU A 99 -3.79 4.92 6.83
CA GLU A 99 -3.85 5.23 8.26
C GLU A 99 -5.30 5.34 8.71
N ASN A 100 -5.81 4.26 9.28
CA ASN A 100 -7.16 4.22 9.84
C ASN A 100 -7.20 4.19 11.37
N GLY A 101 -6.05 4.18 12.03
CA GLY A 101 -5.90 4.25 13.49
C GLY A 101 -6.19 2.94 14.23
N VAL A 102 -6.57 1.86 13.53
CA VAL A 102 -7.03 0.62 14.17
C VAL A 102 -6.57 -0.65 13.45
N TYR A 103 -6.53 -1.76 14.18
CA TYR A 103 -6.41 -3.10 13.61
C TYR A 103 -7.79 -3.57 13.11
N ALA A 104 -8.21 -3.09 11.95
CA ALA A 104 -9.57 -3.25 11.43
C ALA A 104 -9.99 -4.71 11.21
N VAL A 105 -9.07 -5.60 10.85
CA VAL A 105 -9.34 -7.02 10.56
C VAL A 105 -9.64 -7.84 11.83
N THR A 106 -9.22 -7.36 12.99
CA THR A 106 -9.33 -8.09 14.27
C THR A 106 -10.27 -7.43 15.28
N GLY A 107 -11.15 -6.53 14.81
CA GLY A 107 -12.20 -5.94 15.64
C GLY A 107 -11.94 -4.49 16.08
N GLY A 108 -11.00 -3.80 15.44
CA GLY A 108 -10.86 -2.35 15.61
C GLY A 108 -10.09 -1.88 16.84
N GLN A 109 -9.19 -2.68 17.38
CA GLN A 109 -8.32 -2.24 18.47
C GLN A 109 -7.44 -1.09 17.98
N PRO A 110 -7.24 -0.01 18.77
CA PRO A 110 -6.40 1.10 18.38
C PRO A 110 -4.94 0.66 18.17
N ILE A 111 -4.28 1.23 17.17
CA ILE A 111 -2.84 1.06 17.00
C ILE A 111 -2.08 1.84 18.08
N PRO A 112 -0.84 1.42 18.45
CA PRO A 112 -0.02 2.19 19.38
C PRO A 112 0.28 3.59 18.84
N GLY A 113 0.08 4.62 19.67
CA GLY A 113 0.46 5.99 19.34
C GLY A 113 -0.39 6.69 18.28
N VAL A 114 -1.62 6.22 18.02
CA VAL A 114 -2.52 6.72 16.97
C VAL A 114 -2.61 8.25 16.86
N ASP A 115 -2.67 8.97 17.98
CA ASP A 115 -2.76 10.44 18.00
C ASP A 115 -1.40 11.16 18.13
N LYS A 116 -0.30 10.45 18.06
CA LYS A 116 1.06 10.96 18.31
C LYS A 116 2.03 10.73 17.17
N LEU A 117 1.71 9.81 16.27
CA LEU A 117 2.60 9.41 15.18
C LEU A 117 2.35 10.25 13.94
N SER A 118 3.41 10.55 13.21
CA SER A 118 3.35 10.98 11.82
C SER A 118 4.11 9.97 10.98
N PHE A 119 3.39 9.14 10.24
CA PHE A 119 4.01 8.16 9.35
C PHE A 119 4.80 8.82 8.23
N ALA A 120 4.27 9.91 7.66
CA ALA A 120 4.98 10.72 6.66
C ALA A 120 6.25 11.35 7.24
N GLY A 121 6.17 11.86 8.50
CA GLY A 121 7.33 12.37 9.21
C GLY A 121 8.40 11.31 9.42
N MET A 122 8.02 10.10 9.85
CA MET A 122 8.97 8.99 10.03
C MET A 122 9.64 8.58 8.71
N ALA A 123 8.90 8.52 7.61
CA ALA A 123 9.46 8.21 6.30
C ALA A 123 10.43 9.29 5.81
N LYS A 124 10.09 10.56 6.02
CA LYS A 124 10.96 11.70 5.70
C LYS A 124 12.28 11.63 6.47
N GLU A 125 12.22 11.42 7.78
CA GLU A 125 13.42 11.30 8.63
C GLU A 125 14.23 10.04 8.35
N ALA A 126 13.58 8.96 7.88
CA ALA A 126 14.27 7.75 7.41
C ALA A 126 15.04 7.97 6.09
N GLY A 127 14.70 9.01 5.30
CA GLY A 127 15.40 9.36 4.06
C GLY A 127 14.64 9.03 2.76
N TYR A 128 13.31 8.90 2.81
CA TYR A 128 12.53 8.86 1.56
C TYR A 128 12.71 10.15 0.76
N ALA A 129 12.73 10.04 -0.57
CA ALA A 129 12.93 11.18 -1.46
C ALA A 129 11.79 12.21 -1.36
N ALA A 130 10.57 11.72 -1.14
CA ALA A 130 9.40 12.56 -0.86
C ALA A 130 8.45 11.86 0.13
N ALA A 131 7.75 12.64 0.95
CA ALA A 131 6.75 12.15 1.88
C ALA A 131 5.57 13.11 1.94
N TYR A 132 4.37 12.56 1.73
CA TYR A 132 3.11 13.29 1.67
C TYR A 132 2.11 12.72 2.68
N GLU A 133 1.18 13.56 3.14
CA GLU A 133 0.04 13.16 3.96
C GLU A 133 -1.22 13.82 3.42
N PHE A 134 -2.30 13.06 3.26
CA PHE A 134 -3.59 13.53 2.77
C PHE A 134 -4.72 13.07 3.68
N ASP A 135 -5.64 13.94 3.99
CA ASP A 135 -6.91 13.67 4.70
C ASP A 135 -8.15 14.04 3.86
N ASP A 136 -7.91 14.62 2.68
CA ASP A 136 -8.92 15.02 1.70
C ASP A 136 -8.62 14.38 0.33
N LEU A 137 -9.67 13.82 -0.30
CA LEU A 137 -9.55 13.12 -1.59
C LEU A 137 -9.35 14.10 -2.75
N GLU A 138 -9.98 15.27 -2.71
CA GLU A 138 -9.89 16.26 -3.80
C GLU A 138 -8.49 16.87 -3.85
N ASP A 139 -7.90 17.15 -2.66
CA ASP A 139 -6.51 17.59 -2.57
C ASP A 139 -5.57 16.56 -3.18
N PHE A 140 -5.68 15.28 -2.80
CA PHE A 140 -4.88 14.22 -3.42
C PHE A 140 -5.10 14.13 -4.92
N ALA A 141 -6.36 14.09 -5.38
CA ALA A 141 -6.69 13.94 -6.79
C ALA A 141 -6.14 15.09 -7.66
N SER A 142 -6.15 16.32 -7.12
CA SER A 142 -5.59 17.50 -7.81
C SER A 142 -4.07 17.47 -7.94
N ARG A 143 -3.39 16.75 -7.05
CA ARG A 143 -1.93 16.61 -6.98
C ARG A 143 -1.42 15.23 -7.40
N ALA A 144 -2.30 14.36 -7.89
CA ALA A 144 -1.94 12.98 -8.19
C ALA A 144 -0.81 12.88 -9.23
N ASP A 145 -0.81 13.72 -10.26
CA ASP A 145 0.27 13.77 -11.24
C ASP A 145 1.61 14.15 -10.59
N GLU A 146 1.63 15.20 -9.75
CA GLU A 146 2.82 15.62 -9.01
C GLU A 146 3.39 14.48 -8.16
N VAL A 147 2.52 13.85 -7.35
CA VAL A 147 2.90 12.84 -6.37
C VAL A 147 3.32 11.52 -7.02
N LEU A 148 2.59 11.08 -8.06
CA LEU A 148 2.80 9.77 -8.70
C LEU A 148 3.80 9.79 -9.85
N GLU A 149 4.28 10.98 -10.27
CA GLU A 149 5.41 11.13 -11.18
C GLU A 149 6.70 11.55 -10.47
N ALA A 150 6.66 11.83 -9.16
CA ALA A 150 7.85 12.12 -8.37
C ALA A 150 8.81 10.91 -8.38
N GLU A 151 10.12 11.20 -8.45
CA GLU A 151 11.15 10.15 -8.35
C GLU A 151 11.18 9.57 -6.93
N GLY A 152 11.06 8.25 -6.81
CA GLY A 152 11.00 7.53 -5.54
C GLY A 152 12.34 7.40 -4.78
N PRO A 153 12.29 6.82 -3.60
CA PRO A 153 11.09 6.27 -2.96
C PRO A 153 10.15 7.38 -2.44
N VAL A 154 8.89 7.29 -2.82
CA VAL A 154 7.84 8.22 -2.38
C VAL A 154 6.98 7.56 -1.31
N PHE A 155 6.74 8.25 -0.21
CA PHE A 155 5.85 7.82 0.86
C PHE A 155 4.57 8.66 0.84
N ILE A 156 3.41 8.02 0.89
CA ILE A 156 2.12 8.71 0.85
C ILE A 156 1.22 8.14 1.95
N CYS A 157 0.93 8.93 2.98
CA CYS A 157 0.02 8.57 4.05
C CYS A 157 -1.38 9.11 3.76
N PHE A 158 -2.39 8.27 3.85
CA PHE A 158 -3.79 8.67 3.72
C PHE A 158 -4.54 8.45 5.02
N LYS A 159 -5.16 9.49 5.56
CA LYS A 159 -6.10 9.37 6.70
C LYS A 159 -7.41 8.77 6.19
N THR A 160 -7.60 7.47 6.43
CA THR A 160 -8.72 6.72 5.87
C THR A 160 -9.79 6.36 6.90
N THR A 161 -11.02 6.18 6.42
CA THR A 161 -12.10 5.68 7.27
C THR A 161 -11.85 4.21 7.65
N PRO A 162 -11.92 3.83 8.93
CA PRO A 162 -11.72 2.45 9.36
C PRO A 162 -12.87 1.55 8.91
N GLU A 163 -12.54 0.44 8.25
CA GLU A 163 -13.49 -0.62 7.85
C GLU A 163 -13.36 -1.82 8.79
N ILE A 164 -14.00 -1.69 9.96
CA ILE A 164 -13.86 -2.69 11.04
C ILE A 164 -14.64 -3.97 10.70
N GLN A 165 -13.97 -5.12 10.79
CA GLN A 165 -14.54 -6.45 10.57
C GLN A 165 -14.82 -7.12 11.90
N ASN A 166 -16.10 -7.21 12.24
CA ASN A 166 -16.56 -7.80 13.50
C ASN A 166 -17.04 -9.26 13.33
N GLU A 167 -17.26 -9.72 12.10
CA GLU A 167 -17.70 -11.10 11.88
C GLU A 167 -16.56 -12.09 12.19
N PRO A 168 -16.89 -13.24 12.79
CA PRO A 168 -15.94 -14.34 12.95
C PRO A 168 -15.31 -14.73 11.61
N ILE A 169 -14.02 -15.09 11.61
CA ILE A 169 -13.25 -15.39 10.37
C ILE A 169 -13.97 -16.42 9.49
N GLY A 170 -14.56 -17.44 10.08
CA GLY A 170 -15.29 -18.50 9.35
C GLY A 170 -16.64 -18.07 8.74
N LEU A 171 -17.17 -16.90 9.12
CA LEU A 171 -18.43 -16.36 8.61
C LEU A 171 -18.26 -15.19 7.66
N ARG A 172 -17.02 -14.76 7.43
CA ARG A 172 -16.73 -13.65 6.52
C ARG A 172 -16.99 -14.04 5.08
N PRO A 173 -17.56 -13.14 4.26
CA PRO A 173 -17.70 -13.40 2.84
C PRO A 173 -16.32 -13.58 2.21
N ALA A 174 -16.25 -14.40 1.15
CA ALA A 174 -15.02 -14.59 0.38
C ALA A 174 -14.54 -13.23 -0.14
N SER A 175 -13.25 -12.96 0.01
CA SER A 175 -12.67 -11.66 -0.37
C SER A 175 -12.61 -11.44 -1.89
N GLY A 176 -12.71 -12.50 -2.69
CA GLY A 176 -12.48 -12.47 -4.14
C GLY A 176 -11.03 -12.15 -4.52
N VAL A 177 -10.16 -11.96 -3.54
CA VAL A 177 -8.75 -11.62 -3.74
C VAL A 177 -7.96 -12.86 -4.13
N LYS A 178 -7.15 -12.75 -5.18
CA LYS A 178 -6.27 -13.81 -5.69
C LYS A 178 -5.27 -14.25 -4.61
N PRO A 179 -5.03 -15.54 -4.39
CA PRO A 179 -3.97 -15.98 -3.48
C PRO A 179 -2.59 -15.51 -3.93
N THR A 180 -1.75 -15.04 -3.01
CA THR A 180 -0.40 -14.49 -3.29
C THR A 180 0.43 -15.38 -4.20
N ARG A 181 0.41 -16.71 -3.95
CA ARG A 181 1.16 -17.68 -4.77
C ARG A 181 0.72 -17.73 -6.24
N VAL A 182 -0.58 -17.53 -6.49
CA VAL A 182 -1.13 -17.49 -7.86
C VAL A 182 -0.73 -16.17 -8.49
N ALA A 183 -0.91 -15.07 -7.78
CA ALA A 183 -0.56 -13.72 -8.24
C ALA A 183 0.91 -13.59 -8.67
N ILE A 184 1.84 -14.17 -7.90
CA ILE A 184 3.27 -14.18 -8.27
C ILE A 184 3.49 -14.93 -9.59
N LYS A 185 2.83 -16.08 -9.81
CA LYS A 185 2.96 -16.83 -11.06
C LYS A 185 2.40 -16.06 -12.25
N ASP A 186 1.26 -15.40 -12.07
CA ASP A 186 0.63 -14.61 -13.12
C ASP A 186 1.53 -13.42 -13.49
N LEU A 187 2.10 -12.71 -12.49
CA LEU A 187 3.06 -11.65 -12.74
C LEU A 187 4.31 -12.14 -13.50
N MET A 188 4.88 -13.27 -13.06
CA MET A 188 6.05 -13.85 -13.75
C MET A 188 5.74 -14.17 -15.21
N ALA A 189 4.56 -14.75 -15.48
CA ALA A 189 4.11 -15.04 -16.84
C ALA A 189 3.90 -13.75 -17.67
N ASP A 190 3.31 -12.71 -17.09
CA ASP A 190 3.10 -11.41 -17.75
C ASP A 190 4.42 -10.69 -18.07
N LEU A 191 5.42 -10.84 -17.20
CA LEU A 191 6.76 -10.27 -17.40
C LEU A 191 7.68 -11.14 -18.26
N GLY A 192 7.30 -12.37 -18.59
CA GLY A 192 8.10 -13.28 -19.39
C GLY A 192 9.32 -13.86 -18.66
N VAL A 193 9.24 -14.04 -17.33
CA VAL A 193 10.30 -14.55 -16.45
C VAL A 193 9.88 -15.78 -15.68
#